data_333b2808c80f08ed13b6027a03b70b2a
#
_entry.id   333b2808c80f08ed13b6027a03b70b2a
#
_cell.length_a   1.000
_cell.length_b   1.000
_cell.length_c   1.000
_cell.angle_alpha   90.00
_cell.angle_beta   90.00
_cell.angle_gamma   90.00
#
_symmetry.space_group_name_H-M   'P 1'
#
loop_
_entity.id
_entity.type
_entity.pdbx_description
1 polymer ?
#
loop_
_entity_poly.entity_id
_entity_poly.type
_entity_poly.pdbx_seq_one_letter_code
_entity_poly.pdbx_strand_id
1 'polypeptide(L)' 'CRKCMHIEVSDIRALIRFLDKEKLDYKIISDTQADIYGHTDITDMTVKLAEEDCKIITINEKDESLESYYIRLVGGEDYE' A
#
# COMPACT_ATOMS: atom_id res chain seq x y z
N CYS A 1 4.93 -9.91 11.51
CA CYS A 1 4.58 -8.49 11.41
C CYS A 1 5.06 -7.91 10.11
N ARG A 2 4.17 -7.56 9.27
CA ARG A 2 4.53 -7.04 7.96
C ARG A 2 4.06 -5.61 7.82
N LYS A 3 4.94 -4.77 7.32
CA LYS A 3 4.53 -3.45 6.92
C LYS A 3 3.98 -3.53 5.52
N CYS A 4 2.91 -2.82 5.27
CA CYS A 4 2.40 -2.72 3.92
C CYS A 4 2.03 -1.28 3.63
N MET A 5 2.00 -0.96 2.35
CA MET A 5 1.62 0.35 1.90
C MET A 5 0.35 0.21 1.09
N HIS A 6 -0.71 0.84 1.56
CA HIS A 6 -1.98 0.83 0.86
C HIS A 6 -1.96 1.97 -0.15
N ILE A 7 -2.20 1.66 -1.40
CA ILE A 7 -2.11 2.66 -2.45
C ILE A 7 -3.34 2.61 -3.34
N GLU A 8 -3.80 3.79 -3.72
CA GLU A 8 -4.88 3.91 -4.69
C GLU A 8 -4.35 4.66 -5.90
N VAL A 9 -4.57 4.12 -7.08
CA VAL A 9 -4.05 4.68 -8.33
C VAL A 9 -5.15 4.76 -9.36
N SER A 10 -4.90 5.50 -10.42
CA SER A 10 -5.88 5.65 -11.49
C SER A 10 -5.91 4.45 -12.43
N ASP A 11 -4.81 3.70 -12.52
CA ASP A 11 -4.73 2.54 -13.40
C ASP A 11 -3.97 1.43 -12.70
N ILE A 12 -4.71 0.46 -12.17
CA ILE A 12 -4.10 -0.62 -11.41
C ILE A 12 -3.16 -1.47 -12.26
N ARG A 13 -3.40 -1.54 -13.56
CA ARG A 13 -2.54 -2.37 -14.42
C ARG A 13 -1.14 -1.80 -14.53
N ALA A 14 -1.01 -0.48 -14.57
CA ALA A 14 0.30 0.15 -14.57
C ALA A 14 1.03 -0.14 -13.26
N LEU A 15 0.29 -0.09 -12.15
CA LEU A 15 0.87 -0.41 -10.86
C LEU A 15 1.34 -1.85 -10.81
N ILE A 16 0.56 -2.77 -11.32
CA ILE A 16 0.94 -4.18 -11.32
C ILE A 16 2.21 -4.39 -12.14
N ARG A 17 2.31 -3.75 -13.29
CA ARG A 17 3.54 -3.85 -14.09
C ARG A 17 4.75 -3.37 -13.34
N PHE A 18 4.60 -2.26 -12.62
CA PHE A 18 5.71 -1.74 -11.83
C PHE A 18 6.09 -2.71 -10.72
N LEU A 19 5.11 -3.24 -10.00
CA LEU A 19 5.38 -4.13 -8.88
C LEU A 19 6.01 -5.43 -9.34
N ASP A 20 5.57 -5.97 -10.47
CA ASP A 20 6.16 -7.19 -11.01
C ASP A 20 7.60 -6.94 -11.45
N LYS A 21 7.85 -5.79 -12.04
CA LYS A 21 9.20 -5.46 -12.48
C LYS A 21 10.15 -5.31 -11.31
N GLU A 22 9.66 -4.76 -10.19
CA GLU A 22 10.47 -4.58 -8.99
C GLU A 22 10.47 -5.82 -8.11
N LYS A 23 9.70 -6.85 -8.49
CA LYS A 23 9.63 -8.11 -7.76
C LYS A 23 9.15 -7.92 -6.34
N LEU A 24 8.16 -7.06 -6.18
CA LEU A 24 7.57 -6.79 -4.88
C LEU A 24 6.32 -7.65 -4.69
N ASP A 25 6.07 -8.02 -3.43
CA ASP A 25 4.83 -8.70 -3.09
C ASP A 25 3.72 -7.69 -2.95
N TYR A 26 2.54 -8.04 -3.42
CA TYR A 26 1.41 -7.12 -3.33
C TYR A 26 0.12 -7.93 -3.28
N LYS A 27 -0.95 -7.24 -2.89
CA LYS A 27 -2.28 -7.82 -2.88
C LYS A 27 -3.23 -6.82 -3.51
N ILE A 28 -3.98 -7.24 -4.50
CA ILE A 28 -4.95 -6.36 -5.17
C ILE A 28 -6.21 -6.32 -4.33
N ILE A 29 -6.64 -5.11 -4.00
CA ILE A 29 -7.83 -4.89 -3.19
C ILE A 29 -9.05 -4.61 -4.07
N SER A 30 -8.85 -3.77 -5.10
CA SER A 30 -9.93 -3.41 -6.01
C SER A 30 -9.33 -2.98 -7.33
N ASP A 31 -10.16 -2.48 -8.22
CA ASP A 31 -9.71 -2.03 -9.52
C ASP A 31 -8.71 -0.88 -9.45
N THR A 32 -8.66 -0.19 -8.33
CA THR A 32 -7.78 0.96 -8.19
C THR A 32 -6.91 0.88 -6.95
N GLN A 33 -7.08 -0.13 -6.11
CA GLN A 33 -6.40 -0.19 -4.82
C GLN A 33 -5.60 -1.47 -4.66
N ALA A 34 -4.46 -1.35 -4.00
CA ALA A 34 -3.60 -2.49 -3.74
C ALA A 34 -2.80 -2.24 -2.48
N ASP A 35 -2.39 -3.33 -1.83
CA ASP A 35 -1.46 -3.28 -0.72
C ASP A 35 -0.12 -3.80 -1.21
N ILE A 36 0.93 -3.07 -0.92
CA ILE A 36 2.29 -3.43 -1.33
C ILE A 36 3.08 -3.80 -0.09
N TYR A 37 3.71 -4.95 -0.13
CA TYR A 37 4.53 -5.42 0.99
C TYR A 37 5.99 -5.27 0.63
N GLY A 38 6.80 -4.91 1.60
CA GLY A 38 8.21 -4.71 1.38
C GLY A 38 8.54 -3.24 1.25
N HIS A 39 9.80 -2.97 1.01
CA HIS A 39 10.28 -1.59 0.94
C HIS A 39 10.19 -1.07 -0.49
N THR A 40 9.58 0.08 -0.65
CA THR A 40 9.41 0.71 -1.95
C THR A 40 9.76 2.18 -1.84
N ASP A 41 10.52 2.66 -2.81
CA ASP A 41 10.82 4.09 -2.89
C ASP A 41 9.63 4.78 -3.54
N ILE A 42 8.89 5.55 -2.73
CA ILE A 42 7.68 6.22 -3.20
C ILE A 42 7.97 7.20 -4.34
N THR A 43 9.09 7.89 -4.26
CA THR A 43 9.46 8.85 -5.29
C THR A 43 9.69 8.15 -6.63
N ASP A 44 10.43 7.06 -6.61
CA ASP A 44 10.71 6.31 -7.81
C ASP A 44 9.42 5.73 -8.39
N MET A 45 8.56 5.20 -7.52
CA MET A 45 7.29 4.65 -7.95
C MET A 45 6.42 5.73 -8.60
N THR A 46 6.38 6.92 -8.00
CA THR A 46 5.59 8.00 -8.53
C THR A 46 6.04 8.38 -9.94
N VAL A 47 7.35 8.49 -10.13
CA VAL A 47 7.90 8.86 -11.43
C VAL A 47 7.58 7.78 -12.47
N LYS A 48 7.79 6.52 -12.11
CA LYS A 48 7.58 5.44 -13.06
C LYS A 48 6.12 5.26 -13.43
N LEU A 49 5.23 5.44 -12.48
CA LEU A 49 3.81 5.37 -12.77
C LEU A 49 3.37 6.56 -13.63
N ALA A 50 3.93 7.72 -13.39
CA ALA A 50 3.60 8.89 -14.19
C ALA A 50 3.99 8.68 -15.64
N GLU A 51 5.07 7.96 -15.89
CA GLU A 51 5.50 7.66 -17.25
C GLU A 51 4.49 6.79 -17.99
N GLU A 52 3.63 6.08 -17.26
CA GLU A 52 2.60 5.27 -17.86
C GLU A 52 1.22 5.90 -17.70
N ASP A 53 1.18 7.20 -17.45
CA ASP A 53 -0.07 7.94 -17.30
C ASP A 53 -0.91 7.44 -16.13
N CYS A 54 -0.26 6.87 -15.13
CA CYS A 54 -0.94 6.40 -13.94
C CYS A 54 -0.68 7.36 -12.81
N LYS A 55 -1.76 7.87 -12.21
CA LYS A 55 -1.64 8.81 -11.12
C LYS A 55 -1.87 8.10 -9.80
N ILE A 56 -1.14 8.52 -8.80
CA ILE A 56 -1.32 8.02 -7.45
C ILE A 56 -2.31 8.93 -6.75
N ILE A 57 -3.41 8.36 -6.30
CA ILE A 57 -4.47 9.12 -5.67
C ILE A 57 -4.23 9.22 -4.18
N THR A 58 -3.96 8.10 -3.53
CA THR A 58 -3.62 8.10 -2.11
C THR A 58 -2.55 7.07 -1.83
N ILE A 59 -1.76 7.31 -0.79
CA ILE A 59 -0.79 6.36 -0.27
C ILE A 59 -0.86 6.43 1.24
N ASN A 60 -1.00 5.27 1.88
CA ASN A 60 -0.97 5.17 3.33
C ASN A 60 -0.09 4.01 3.73
N GLU A 61 0.84 4.26 4.63
CA GLU A 61 1.63 3.18 5.18
C GLU A 61 0.88 2.54 6.33
N LYS A 62 0.88 1.23 6.37
CA LYS A 62 0.26 0.48 7.43
C LYS A 62 1.27 -0.48 8.03
N ASP A 63 1.26 -0.60 9.33
CA ASP A 63 2.04 -1.59 10.03
C ASP A 63 1.03 -2.48 10.73
N GLU A 64 0.82 -3.67 10.20
CA GLU A 64 -0.20 -4.56 10.73
C GLU A 64 0.02 -4.87 12.20
N SER A 65 1.26 -5.01 12.58
CA SER A 65 1.56 -5.31 13.96
C SER A 65 1.17 -4.15 14.87
N LEU A 66 1.56 -2.95 14.48
CA LEU A 66 1.25 -1.77 15.27
C LEU A 66 -0.24 -1.50 15.29
N GLU A 67 -0.88 -1.67 14.17
CA GLU A 67 -2.31 -1.44 14.10
C GLU A 67 -3.07 -2.42 14.99
N SER A 68 -2.69 -3.67 14.98
CA SER A 68 -3.33 -4.66 15.83
C SER A 68 -3.12 -4.34 17.30
N TYR A 69 -1.92 -3.93 17.64
CA TYR A 69 -1.62 -3.59 19.01
C TYR A 69 -2.44 -2.39 19.48
N TYR A 70 -2.52 -1.40 18.63
CA TYR A 70 -3.28 -0.20 18.95
C TYR A 70 -4.75 -0.50 19.18
N ILE A 71 -5.34 -1.29 18.30
CA ILE A 71 -6.74 -1.64 18.42
C ILE A 71 -6.97 -2.41 19.72
N ARG A 72 -6.08 -3.32 20.06
CA ARG A 72 -6.23 -4.09 21.27
C ARG A 72 -6.21 -3.20 22.51
N LEU A 73 -5.30 -2.25 22.56
CA LEU A 73 -5.23 -1.37 23.69
C LEU A 73 -6.47 -0.51 23.82
N VAL A 74 -6.87 0.11 22.73
CA VAL A 74 -8.03 0.97 22.76
C VAL A 74 -9.29 0.17 23.05
N GLY A 75 -9.45 -0.95 22.39
CA GLY A 75 -10.62 -1.76 22.60
C GLY A 75 -10.69 -2.32 24.00
N GLY A 76 -9.54 -2.68 24.56
CA GLY A 76 -9.51 -3.23 25.88
C GLY A 76 -9.91 -2.26 26.94
N GLU A 77 -9.65 -0.97 26.72
CA GLU A 77 -9.99 -0.01 27.67
C GLU A 77 -11.31 0.56 27.50
N ASP A 78 -11.84 0.28 26.36
CA ASP A 78 -12.93 0.97 25.99
C ASP A 78 -14.08 0.68 26.79
N TYR A 79 -14.13 -0.15 27.33
CA TYR A 79 -15.11 -0.38 27.98
C TYR A 79 -15.03 -0.22 29.20
N GLU A 80 -14.52 0.42 29.41
CA GLU A 80 -14.45 0.65 30.53
C GLU A 80 -14.95 1.53 30.83
#